data_9f5fda4d4381de1eba8e5f66d98041d8
#
_entry.id   9f5fda4d4381de1eba8e5f66d98041d8
#
_cell.length_a   1.000
_cell.length_b   1.000
_cell.length_c   1.000
_cell.angle_alpha   90.00
_cell.angle_beta   90.00
_cell.angle_gamma   90.00
#
_symmetry.space_group_name_H-M   'P 1'
#
loop_
_entity.id
_entity.type
_entity.pdbx_description
1 polymer ?
#
loop_
_entity_poly.entity_id
_entity_poly.type
_entity_poly.pdbx_seq_one_letter_code
_entity_poly.pdbx_strand_id
1 'polypeptide(L)'
;MPITPPLSASGQQTSADVIRHIEHAVKVAGEDHVGLGTDGAIPPVIHLDAYRKHLADVTEQRRAAGIAAPGEDPDVMLFAPEYNTPRRFETLADDLLKRGHSTARVEKIVGGNFARLFAEVWG
;
A
#
# COMPACT_ATOMS: atom_id res chain seq x y z
N MET A 1 3.74 -14.53 1.38
CA MET A 1 2.35 -14.41 1.85
C MET A 1 1.42 -14.46 0.66
N PRO A 2 0.39 -15.27 0.67
CA PRO A 2 -0.59 -15.16 -0.38
C PRO A 2 -1.16 -13.76 -0.36
N ILE A 3 -1.17 -13.12 -1.52
CA ILE A 3 -1.83 -11.83 -1.68
C ILE A 3 -3.27 -12.05 -1.29
N THR A 4 -3.70 -11.41 -0.22
CA THR A 4 -5.10 -11.44 0.18
C THR A 4 -5.92 -10.95 -1.01
N PRO A 5 -6.96 -11.63 -1.42
CA PRO A 5 -7.78 -11.16 -2.52
C PRO A 5 -8.25 -9.73 -2.22
N PRO A 6 -8.49 -8.94 -3.26
CA PRO A 6 -8.92 -7.56 -3.08
C PRO A 6 -10.14 -7.51 -2.16
N LEU A 7 -10.05 -6.65 -1.17
CA LEU A 7 -11.08 -6.53 -0.13
C LEU A 7 -12.30 -5.73 -0.60
N SER A 8 -12.22 -5.12 -1.77
CA SER A 8 -13.32 -4.39 -2.39
C SER A 8 -14.03 -5.24 -3.44
N ALA A 9 -15.33 -5.06 -3.60
CA ALA A 9 -16.13 -5.78 -4.60
C ALA A 9 -15.69 -5.49 -6.04
N SER A 10 -15.06 -4.34 -6.28
CA SER A 10 -14.53 -3.94 -7.60
C SER A 10 -13.16 -4.53 -7.91
N GLY A 11 -12.49 -5.16 -6.95
CA GLY A 11 -11.10 -5.58 -7.09
C GLY A 11 -10.08 -4.46 -6.93
N GLN A 12 -10.51 -3.20 -6.99
CA GLN A 12 -9.63 -2.05 -6.78
C GLN A 12 -9.43 -1.79 -5.29
N GLN A 13 -8.17 -1.72 -4.86
CA GLN A 13 -7.83 -1.36 -3.48
C GLN A 13 -8.23 0.09 -3.18
N THR A 14 -8.78 0.30 -2.01
CA THR A 14 -9.19 1.61 -1.49
C THR A 14 -8.39 1.97 -0.24
N SER A 15 -8.49 3.22 0.21
CA SER A 15 -7.90 3.64 1.49
C SER A 15 -8.42 2.80 2.66
N ALA A 16 -9.70 2.45 2.66
CA ALA A 16 -10.29 1.60 3.69
C ALA A 16 -9.65 0.20 3.72
N ASP A 17 -9.33 -0.36 2.56
CA ASP A 17 -8.63 -1.65 2.46
C ASP A 17 -7.23 -1.56 3.05
N VAL A 18 -6.48 -0.51 2.73
CA VAL A 18 -5.14 -0.27 3.26
C VAL A 18 -5.18 -0.18 4.80
N ILE A 19 -6.10 0.60 5.34
CA ILE A 19 -6.27 0.75 6.79
C ILE A 19 -6.58 -0.59 7.45
N ARG A 20 -7.48 -1.39 6.89
CA ARG A 20 -7.80 -2.73 7.44
C ARG A 20 -6.60 -3.66 7.44
N HIS A 21 -5.77 -3.62 6.40
CA HIS A 21 -4.53 -4.41 6.36
C HIS A 21 -3.54 -3.97 7.44
N ILE A 22 -3.38 -2.67 7.64
CA ILE A 22 -2.52 -2.12 8.69
C ILE A 22 -3.04 -2.57 10.07
N GLU A 23 -4.33 -2.41 10.33
CA GLU A 23 -4.95 -2.83 11.60
C GLU A 23 -4.78 -4.32 11.86
N HIS A 24 -4.91 -5.15 10.83
CA HIS A 24 -4.67 -6.58 10.94
C HIS A 24 -3.21 -6.88 11.27
N ALA A 25 -2.27 -6.24 10.58
CA ALA A 25 -0.84 -6.41 10.84
C ALA A 25 -0.47 -6.00 12.28
N VAL A 26 -1.01 -4.90 12.77
CA VAL A 26 -0.81 -4.44 14.15
C VAL A 26 -1.38 -5.47 15.14
N LYS A 27 -2.55 -6.01 14.85
CA LYS A 27 -3.19 -7.03 15.71
C LYS A 27 -2.34 -8.31 15.81
N VAL A 28 -1.73 -8.73 14.73
CA VAL A 28 -0.94 -9.97 14.66
C VAL A 28 0.47 -9.79 15.19
N ALA A 29 1.16 -8.73 14.76
CA ALA A 29 2.58 -8.53 15.03
C ALA A 29 2.87 -7.52 16.15
N GLY A 30 1.89 -6.71 16.53
CA GLY A 30 2.08 -5.59 17.45
C GLY A 30 2.51 -4.30 16.75
N GLU A 31 2.21 -3.17 17.36
CA GLU A 31 2.47 -1.85 16.78
C GLU A 31 3.96 -1.52 16.58
N ASP A 32 4.85 -2.23 17.27
CA ASP A 32 6.30 -2.03 17.16
C ASP A 32 6.93 -2.71 15.94
N HIS A 33 6.18 -3.55 15.24
CA HIS A 33 6.69 -4.41 14.17
C HIS A 33 6.01 -4.18 12.82
N VAL A 34 5.32 -3.08 12.66
CA VAL A 34 4.62 -2.72 11.42
C VAL A 34 5.25 -1.48 10.80
N GLY A 35 5.52 -1.56 9.52
CA GLY A 35 6.00 -0.45 8.71
C GLY A 35 5.29 -0.43 7.36
N LEU A 36 5.54 0.61 6.58
CA LEU A 36 4.88 0.84 5.30
C LEU A 36 5.90 0.88 4.16
N GLY A 37 5.51 0.32 3.03
CA GLY A 37 6.22 0.45 1.78
C GLY A 37 5.20 0.58 0.65
N THR A 38 5.45 1.48 -0.30
CA THR A 38 4.51 1.75 -1.40
C THR A 38 4.83 0.97 -2.66
N ASP A 39 6.07 0.50 -2.78
CA ASP A 39 6.60 -0.11 -4.01
C ASP A 39 6.40 0.80 -5.24
N GLY A 40 6.35 2.10 -5.03
CA GLY A 40 6.08 3.09 -6.06
C GLY A 40 6.99 4.31 -5.96
N ALA A 41 6.94 5.15 -6.98
CA ALA A 41 7.66 6.41 -6.98
C ALA A 41 7.04 7.44 -6.03
N ILE A 42 7.85 8.38 -5.56
CA ILE A 42 7.39 9.48 -4.70
C ILE A 42 6.36 10.37 -5.41
N PRO A 43 6.56 10.78 -6.68
CA PRO A 43 5.56 11.54 -7.39
C PRO A 43 4.26 10.74 -7.61
N PRO A 44 3.10 11.40 -7.57
CA PRO A 44 1.85 10.73 -7.88
C PRO A 44 1.76 10.39 -9.37
N VAL A 45 0.92 9.42 -9.69
CA VAL A 45 0.57 9.12 -11.08
C VAL A 45 -0.45 10.14 -11.55
N ILE A 46 -0.04 11.07 -12.41
CA ILE A 46 -0.91 12.14 -12.93
C ILE A 46 -1.51 11.82 -14.29
N HIS A 47 -0.84 11.00 -15.09
CA HIS A 47 -1.32 10.57 -16.42
C HIS A 47 -1.93 9.17 -16.31
N LEU A 48 -3.14 9.10 -15.77
CA LEU A 48 -3.82 7.83 -15.48
C LEU A 48 -4.09 6.99 -16.74
N ASP A 49 -4.40 7.62 -17.86
CA ASP A 49 -4.65 6.90 -19.12
C ASP A 49 -3.38 6.21 -19.64
N ALA A 50 -2.24 6.91 -19.58
CA ALA A 50 -0.94 6.34 -19.94
C ALA A 50 -0.54 5.21 -18.99
N TYR A 51 -0.79 5.39 -17.69
CA TYR A 51 -0.55 4.38 -16.68
C TYR A 51 -1.39 3.11 -16.95
N ARG A 52 -2.68 3.27 -17.18
CA ARG A 52 -3.58 2.14 -17.48
C ARG A 52 -3.17 1.39 -18.73
N LYS A 53 -2.78 2.11 -19.78
CA LYS A 53 -2.28 1.48 -21.01
C LYS A 53 -1.01 0.68 -20.74
N HIS A 54 -0.06 1.25 -20.02
CA HIS A 54 1.18 0.56 -19.64
C HIS A 54 0.88 -0.70 -18.82
N LEU A 55 -0.01 -0.58 -17.84
CA LEU A 55 -0.42 -1.71 -17.00
C LEU A 55 -1.06 -2.84 -17.83
N ALA A 56 -1.92 -2.48 -18.78
CA ALA A 56 -2.54 -3.45 -19.69
C ALA A 56 -1.49 -4.18 -20.53
N ASP A 57 -0.53 -3.44 -21.11
CA ASP A 57 0.54 -4.00 -21.93
C ASP A 57 1.44 -4.95 -21.11
N VAL A 58 1.83 -4.55 -19.91
CA VAL A 58 2.64 -5.38 -18.99
C VAL A 58 1.88 -6.63 -18.59
N THR A 59 0.62 -6.51 -18.22
CA THR A 59 -0.21 -7.65 -17.82
C THR A 59 -0.33 -8.67 -18.94
N GLU A 60 -0.53 -8.21 -20.17
CA GLU A 60 -0.61 -9.10 -21.35
C GLU A 60 0.73 -9.81 -21.62
N GLN A 61 1.84 -9.08 -21.54
CA GLN A 61 3.17 -9.67 -21.67
C GLN A 61 3.42 -10.75 -20.61
N ARG A 62 3.01 -10.51 -19.37
CA ARG A 62 3.15 -11.46 -18.27
C ARG A 62 2.29 -12.71 -18.48
N ARG A 63 1.07 -12.54 -18.98
CA ARG A 63 0.18 -13.66 -19.35
C ARG A 63 0.79 -14.49 -20.47
N ALA A 64 1.26 -13.85 -21.51
CA ALA A 64 1.89 -14.52 -22.66
C ALA A 64 3.15 -15.29 -22.25
N ALA A 65 3.91 -14.78 -21.28
CA ALA A 65 5.10 -15.43 -20.74
C ALA A 65 4.77 -16.51 -19.68
N GLY A 66 3.51 -16.68 -19.28
CA GLY A 66 3.09 -17.66 -18.27
C GLY A 66 3.51 -17.33 -16.86
N ILE A 67 3.81 -16.05 -16.56
CA ILE A 67 4.27 -15.59 -15.25
C ILE A 67 3.28 -14.67 -14.55
N ALA A 68 2.08 -14.47 -15.10
CA ALA A 68 1.05 -13.66 -14.46
C ALA A 68 0.60 -14.31 -13.16
N ALA A 69 0.50 -13.51 -12.10
CA ALA A 69 -0.04 -13.97 -10.82
C ALA A 69 -1.56 -14.15 -10.92
N PRO A 70 -2.14 -15.09 -10.16
CA PRO A 70 -3.59 -15.20 -10.07
C PRO A 70 -4.22 -13.88 -9.62
N GLY A 71 -5.23 -13.40 -10.34
CA GLY A 71 -5.93 -12.16 -10.02
C GLY A 71 -5.29 -10.88 -10.57
N GLU A 72 -4.21 -10.97 -11.34
CA GLU A 72 -3.72 -9.81 -12.11
C GLU A 72 -4.80 -9.36 -13.09
N ASP A 73 -5.19 -8.09 -13.00
CA ASP A 73 -6.23 -7.48 -13.81
C ASP A 73 -5.71 -6.15 -14.38
N PRO A 74 -5.68 -5.97 -15.72
CA PRO A 74 -5.20 -4.74 -16.35
C PRO A 74 -6.06 -3.52 -16.03
N ASP A 75 -7.29 -3.71 -15.54
CA ASP A 75 -8.21 -2.62 -15.20
C ASP A 75 -8.09 -2.18 -13.74
N VAL A 76 -7.28 -2.87 -12.94
CA VAL A 76 -7.05 -2.57 -11.52
C VAL A 76 -5.70 -1.88 -11.34
N MET A 77 -5.72 -0.64 -10.86
CA MET A 77 -4.50 0.09 -10.53
C MET A 77 -3.79 -0.55 -9.33
N LEU A 78 -2.46 -0.54 -9.35
CA LEU A 78 -1.63 -1.17 -8.31
C LEU A 78 -1.45 -0.30 -7.06
N PHE A 79 -2.27 0.72 -6.90
CA PHE A 79 -2.26 1.61 -5.74
C PHE A 79 -3.69 2.01 -5.36
N ALA A 80 -3.90 2.41 -4.11
CA ALA A 80 -5.16 2.99 -3.67
C ALA A 80 -5.27 4.43 -4.22
N PRO A 81 -6.33 4.76 -4.99
CA PRO A 81 -6.44 6.08 -5.62
C PRO A 81 -6.40 7.26 -4.63
N GLU A 82 -6.94 7.09 -3.44
CA GLU A 82 -6.96 8.11 -2.39
C GLU A 82 -5.55 8.47 -1.91
N TYR A 83 -4.57 7.57 -2.07
CA TYR A 83 -3.17 7.78 -1.71
C TYR A 83 -2.27 8.11 -2.91
N ASN A 84 -2.86 8.37 -4.06
CA ASN A 84 -2.13 8.86 -5.24
C ASN A 84 -1.86 10.38 -5.12
N THR A 85 -1.07 10.74 -4.14
CA THR A 85 -0.74 12.13 -3.79
C THR A 85 0.69 12.16 -3.24
N PRO A 86 1.43 13.26 -3.42
CA PRO A 86 2.76 13.40 -2.80
C PRO A 86 2.70 13.41 -1.26
N ARG A 87 1.53 13.70 -0.69
CA ARG A 87 1.29 13.69 0.76
C ARG A 87 0.63 12.40 1.26
N ARG A 88 0.86 11.30 0.58
CA ARG A 88 0.20 10.02 0.88
C ARG A 88 0.38 9.53 2.32
N PHE A 89 1.56 9.72 2.89
CA PHE A 89 1.83 9.30 4.26
C PHE A 89 1.13 10.20 5.29
N GLU A 90 1.04 11.50 5.02
CA GLU A 90 0.27 12.43 5.86
C GLU A 90 -1.23 12.09 5.82
N THR A 91 -1.75 11.82 4.63
CA THR A 91 -3.15 11.43 4.44
C THR A 91 -3.45 10.11 5.15
N LEU A 92 -2.56 9.13 5.02
CA LEU A 92 -2.68 7.85 5.71
C LEU A 92 -2.63 8.02 7.23
N ALA A 93 -1.73 8.86 7.74
CA ALA A 93 -1.64 9.16 9.16
C ALA A 93 -2.95 9.77 9.68
N ASP A 94 -3.52 10.73 8.96
CA ASP A 94 -4.81 11.32 9.30
C ASP A 94 -5.93 10.29 9.32
N ASP A 95 -5.97 9.39 8.35
CA ASP A 95 -6.97 8.32 8.29
C ASP A 95 -6.87 7.38 9.50
N LEU A 96 -5.65 7.02 9.90
CA LEU A 96 -5.42 6.20 11.10
C LEU A 96 -5.87 6.94 12.37
N LEU A 97 -5.56 8.23 12.49
CA LEU A 97 -6.00 9.04 13.63
C LEU A 97 -7.53 9.13 13.70
N LYS A 98 -8.21 9.31 12.57
CA LYS A 98 -9.68 9.32 12.48
C LYS A 98 -10.29 7.98 12.88
N ARG A 99 -9.57 6.89 12.70
CA ARG A 99 -9.98 5.55 13.13
C ARG A 99 -9.81 5.33 14.63
N GLY A 100 -9.20 6.26 15.35
CA GLY A 100 -9.00 6.20 16.80
C GLY A 100 -7.65 5.66 17.23
N HIS A 101 -6.71 5.46 16.32
CA HIS A 101 -5.34 5.08 16.69
C HIS A 101 -4.62 6.23 17.39
N SER A 102 -3.79 5.93 18.38
CA SER A 102 -3.02 6.95 19.09
C SER A 102 -1.95 7.57 18.19
N THR A 103 -1.59 8.81 18.48
CA THR A 103 -0.48 9.49 17.80
C THR A 103 0.81 8.68 17.88
N ALA A 104 1.12 8.12 19.06
CA ALA A 104 2.31 7.29 19.25
C ALA A 104 2.31 6.05 18.33
N ARG A 105 1.17 5.37 18.19
CA ARG A 105 1.04 4.23 17.29
C ARG A 105 1.22 4.65 15.83
N VAL A 106 0.59 5.74 15.42
CA VAL A 106 0.70 6.25 14.05
C VAL A 106 2.13 6.63 13.71
N GLU A 107 2.84 7.31 14.61
CA GLU A 107 4.26 7.63 14.43
C GLU A 107 5.12 6.39 14.21
N LYS A 108 4.88 5.32 14.97
CA LYS A 108 5.58 4.04 14.80
C LYS A 108 5.34 3.45 13.41
N ILE A 109 4.09 3.40 12.97
CA ILE A 109 3.69 2.78 11.71
C ILE A 109 4.25 3.56 10.51
N VAL A 110 4.16 4.88 10.51
CA VAL A 110 4.56 5.70 9.35
C VAL A 110 6.07 5.88 9.20
N GLY A 111 6.86 5.51 10.20
CA GLY A 111 8.32 5.61 10.06
C GLY A 111 9.13 5.31 11.30
N GLY A 112 8.57 5.47 12.49
CA GLY A 112 9.30 5.30 13.75
C GLY A 112 9.88 3.91 13.94
N ASN A 113 9.16 2.87 13.55
CA ASN A 113 9.64 1.49 13.64
C ASN A 113 10.84 1.23 12.72
N PHE A 114 10.81 1.72 11.49
CA PHE A 114 11.95 1.64 10.58
C PHE A 114 13.14 2.46 11.09
N ALA A 115 12.90 3.68 11.57
CA ALA A 115 13.95 4.52 12.13
C ALA A 115 14.67 3.84 13.29
N ARG A 116 13.91 3.24 14.20
CA ARG A 116 14.47 2.46 15.32
C ARG A 116 15.30 1.27 14.80
N LEU A 117 14.75 0.48 13.89
CA LEU A 117 15.41 -0.69 13.35
C LEU A 117 16.72 -0.31 12.65
N PHE A 118 16.71 0.74 11.84
CA PHE A 118 17.91 1.20 11.14
C PHE A 118 18.98 1.70 12.11
N ALA A 119 18.59 2.41 13.17
CA ALA A 119 19.51 2.83 14.21
C ALA A 119 20.14 1.62 14.95
N GLU A 120 19.35 0.59 15.24
CA GLU A 120 19.84 -0.62 15.90
C GLU A 120 20.80 -1.44 15.02
N VAL A 121 20.53 -1.52 13.71
CA VAL A 121 21.30 -2.35 12.78
C VAL A 121 22.51 -1.62 12.20
N TRP A 122 22.38 -0.35 11.89
CA TRP A 122 23.45 0.42 11.22
C TRP A 122 24.18 1.38 12.15
N GLY A 123 23.69 1.57 13.35
CA GLY A 123 24.28 2.50 14.31
C GLY A 123 23.86 3.94 14.06
#